data_dbfabfaa6b8ee873399c796e06fbe08d
#
_entry.id   dbfabfaa6b8ee873399c796e06fbe08d
#
_cell.length_a   1.000
_cell.length_b   1.000
_cell.length_c   1.000
_cell.angle_alpha   90.00
_cell.angle_beta   90.00
_cell.angle_gamma   90.00
#
_symmetry.space_group_name_H-M   'P 1'
#
loop_
_entity.id
_entity.type
_entity.pdbx_description
1 polymer ?
#
loop_
_entity_poly.entity_id
_entity_poly.type
_entity_poly.pdbx_seq_one_letter_code
_entity_poly.pdbx_strand_id
1 'polypeptide(L)'
;MLIDYHMHTELTDGTGRPVDYARIAIERGLDEIGCSDHAPLADRETDWHLKKSDLEIYVGWVRDAQAKFPELPIKLGLEVDFIPGCEDWVRDLAAMYPWDFFLGSVHYLGEFYVDRSAKDWATCRLVEG
;
A
#
# COMPACT_ATOMS: atom_id res chain seq x y z
N MET A 1 -19.16 11.03 8.38
CA MET A 1 -18.42 10.28 7.33
C MET A 1 -17.29 9.51 8.01
N LEU A 2 -17.31 8.18 7.88
CA LEU A 2 -16.29 7.29 8.43
C LEU A 2 -15.58 6.61 7.24
N ILE A 3 -14.27 6.88 7.08
CA ILE A 3 -13.47 6.39 5.95
C ILE A 3 -12.18 5.76 6.45
N ASP A 4 -11.64 4.79 5.69
CA ASP A 4 -10.33 4.19 5.92
C ASP A 4 -9.64 3.93 4.57
N TYR A 5 -8.48 4.55 4.34
CA TYR A 5 -7.69 4.42 3.10
C TYR A 5 -6.36 3.67 3.30
N HIS A 6 -6.13 3.11 4.48
CA HIS A 6 -4.88 2.40 4.74
C HIS A 6 -5.13 0.92 5.01
N MET A 7 -5.33 0.17 3.93
CA MET A 7 -5.60 -1.27 3.98
C MET A 7 -4.67 -2.04 3.06
N HIS A 8 -4.01 -3.05 3.60
CA HIS A 8 -3.11 -3.94 2.88
C HIS A 8 -3.73 -5.31 2.65
N THR A 9 -3.47 -5.89 1.48
CA THR A 9 -3.98 -7.20 1.13
C THR A 9 -2.98 -8.32 1.40
N GLU A 10 -3.41 -9.57 1.23
CA GLU A 10 -2.55 -10.75 1.35
C GLU A 10 -1.46 -10.85 0.27
N LEU A 11 -1.47 -9.95 -0.73
CA LEU A 11 -0.36 -9.82 -1.70
C LEU A 11 0.87 -9.16 -1.09
N THR A 12 0.69 -8.44 0.01
CA THR A 12 1.77 -7.80 0.78
C THR A 12 1.79 -8.34 2.21
N ASP A 13 1.54 -7.52 3.20
CA ASP A 13 1.59 -7.88 4.61
C ASP A 13 0.21 -7.88 5.30
N GLY A 14 -0.87 -7.72 4.54
CA GLY A 14 -2.24 -7.89 5.02
C GLY A 14 -2.67 -9.35 5.08
N THR A 15 -3.90 -9.60 5.52
CA THR A 15 -4.42 -10.95 5.74
C THR A 15 -5.68 -11.29 4.96
N GLY A 16 -6.19 -10.36 4.14
CA GLY A 16 -7.42 -10.54 3.37
C GLY A 16 -7.35 -9.93 2.00
N ARG A 17 -8.47 -9.98 1.30
CA ARG A 17 -8.66 -9.39 -0.02
C ARG A 17 -9.59 -8.18 0.04
N PRO A 18 -9.55 -7.28 -0.96
CA PRO A 18 -10.46 -6.13 -1.00
C PRO A 18 -11.93 -6.48 -0.81
N VAL A 19 -12.38 -7.61 -1.34
CA VAL A 19 -13.76 -8.09 -1.18
C VAL A 19 -14.12 -8.42 0.28
N ASP A 20 -13.17 -8.91 1.06
CA ASP A 20 -13.39 -9.22 2.48
C ASP A 20 -13.45 -7.94 3.30
N TYR A 21 -12.56 -7.00 3.01
CA TYR A 21 -12.55 -5.68 3.65
C TYR A 21 -13.82 -4.88 3.34
N ALA A 22 -14.31 -4.92 2.10
CA ALA A 22 -15.55 -4.27 1.72
C ALA A 22 -16.74 -4.80 2.50
N ARG A 23 -16.85 -6.12 2.67
CA ARG A 23 -17.92 -6.74 3.48
C ARG A 23 -17.87 -6.26 4.93
N ILE A 24 -16.69 -6.30 5.54
CA ILE A 24 -16.50 -5.87 6.94
C ILE A 24 -16.77 -4.36 7.08
N ALA A 25 -16.34 -3.55 6.10
CA ALA A 25 -16.58 -2.10 6.10
C ALA A 25 -18.08 -1.79 6.11
N ILE A 26 -18.87 -2.46 5.28
CA ILE A 26 -20.33 -2.31 5.25
C ILE A 26 -20.94 -2.72 6.61
N GLU A 27 -20.54 -3.86 7.15
CA GLU A 27 -21.03 -4.35 8.46
C GLU A 27 -20.70 -3.37 9.59
N ARG A 28 -19.60 -2.65 9.50
CA ARG A 28 -19.15 -1.66 10.48
C ARG A 28 -19.61 -0.24 10.19
N GLY A 29 -20.33 -0.02 9.11
CA GLY A 29 -20.91 1.27 8.76
C GLY A 29 -19.89 2.30 8.27
N LEU A 30 -18.80 1.85 7.61
CA LEU A 30 -17.90 2.76 6.90
C LEU A 30 -18.61 3.30 5.65
N ASP A 31 -18.38 4.57 5.36
CA ASP A 31 -18.95 5.25 4.20
C ASP A 31 -18.12 5.06 2.94
N GLU A 32 -16.81 4.85 3.08
CA GLU A 32 -15.85 4.67 1.97
C GLU A 32 -14.59 3.98 2.48
N ILE A 33 -13.93 3.18 1.63
CA ILE A 33 -12.63 2.57 1.92
C ILE A 33 -11.65 2.76 0.75
N GLY A 34 -10.37 2.56 1.01
CA GLY A 34 -9.31 2.51 0.00
C GLY A 34 -8.35 1.37 0.27
N CYS A 35 -7.94 0.67 -0.78
CA CYS A 35 -6.85 -0.29 -0.71
C CYS A 35 -5.54 0.40 -1.06
N SER A 36 -4.49 0.15 -0.28
CA SER A 36 -3.20 0.82 -0.39
C SER A 36 -2.03 -0.12 -0.11
N ASP A 37 -1.95 -1.22 -0.86
CA ASP A 37 -0.83 -2.15 -0.72
C ASP A 37 0.53 -1.45 -0.91
N HIS A 38 1.56 -1.98 -0.28
CA HIS A 38 2.94 -1.52 -0.46
C HIS A 38 3.35 -1.64 -1.92
N ALA A 39 3.63 -0.50 -2.54
CA ALA A 39 4.00 -0.42 -3.95
C ALA A 39 5.29 -1.19 -4.26
N PRO A 40 5.44 -1.73 -5.47
CA PRO A 40 6.71 -2.32 -5.88
C PRO A 40 7.85 -1.34 -5.79
N LEU A 41 8.99 -1.77 -5.25
CA LEU A 41 10.20 -0.97 -5.19
C LEU A 41 10.92 -0.97 -6.57
N ALA A 42 11.64 0.11 -6.85
CA ALA A 42 12.36 0.27 -8.12
C ALA A 42 13.55 -0.69 -8.25
N ASP A 43 14.27 -0.88 -7.17
CA ASP A 43 15.62 -1.42 -7.11
C ASP A 43 15.74 -2.79 -6.41
N ARG A 44 14.65 -3.25 -5.80
CA ARG A 44 14.65 -4.50 -5.04
C ARG A 44 13.26 -5.13 -4.97
N GLU A 45 13.21 -6.38 -4.57
CA GLU A 45 11.98 -7.07 -4.15
C GLU A 45 12.08 -7.46 -2.68
N THR A 46 10.96 -7.43 -1.99
CA THR A 46 10.81 -7.89 -0.60
C THR A 46 9.62 -8.83 -0.51
N ASP A 47 9.44 -9.46 0.63
CA ASP A 47 8.30 -10.34 0.90
C ASP A 47 7.04 -9.59 1.38
N TRP A 48 7.12 -8.27 1.58
CA TRP A 48 6.02 -7.44 2.07
C TRP A 48 5.63 -6.27 1.14
N HIS A 49 6.30 -6.10 -0.01
CA HIS A 49 5.87 -5.22 -1.09
C HIS A 49 5.27 -6.04 -2.23
N LEU A 50 4.36 -5.43 -2.99
CA LEU A 50 3.93 -6.00 -4.27
C LEU A 50 5.14 -6.23 -5.16
N LYS A 51 5.14 -7.33 -5.90
CA LYS A 51 6.01 -7.47 -7.06
C LYS A 51 5.42 -6.68 -8.23
N LYS A 52 6.26 -6.26 -9.16
CA LYS A 52 5.79 -5.57 -10.39
C LYS A 52 4.78 -6.43 -11.15
N SER A 53 4.97 -7.76 -11.15
CA SER A 53 4.05 -8.73 -11.73
C SER A 53 2.68 -8.84 -11.04
N ASP A 54 2.58 -8.40 -9.78
CA ASP A 54 1.35 -8.53 -9.00
C ASP A 54 0.41 -7.34 -9.16
N LEU A 55 0.86 -6.25 -9.78
CA LEU A 55 0.06 -5.03 -9.95
C LEU A 55 -1.26 -5.29 -10.69
N GLU A 56 -1.25 -6.08 -11.76
CA GLU A 56 -2.45 -6.42 -12.50
C GLU A 56 -3.44 -7.22 -11.63
N ILE A 57 -2.92 -8.17 -10.85
CA ILE A 57 -3.71 -8.99 -9.92
C ILE A 57 -4.34 -8.08 -8.85
N TYR A 58 -3.54 -7.21 -8.25
CA TYR A 58 -4.00 -6.27 -7.23
C TYR A 58 -5.13 -5.36 -7.74
N VAL A 59 -4.90 -4.71 -8.88
CA VAL A 59 -5.91 -3.85 -9.52
C VAL A 59 -7.18 -4.64 -9.85
N GLY A 60 -7.04 -5.87 -10.36
CA GLY A 60 -8.15 -6.77 -10.61
C GLY A 60 -8.97 -7.07 -9.35
N TRP A 61 -8.32 -7.36 -8.23
CA TRP A 61 -9.00 -7.61 -6.96
C TRP A 61 -9.79 -6.41 -6.44
N VAL A 62 -9.23 -5.21 -6.56
CA VAL A 62 -9.94 -3.99 -6.16
C VAL A 62 -11.16 -3.76 -7.06
N ARG A 63 -11.02 -3.93 -8.38
CA ARG A 63 -12.14 -3.81 -9.34
C ARG A 63 -13.24 -4.84 -9.09
N ASP A 64 -12.88 -6.07 -8.73
CA ASP A 64 -13.85 -7.11 -8.38
C ASP A 64 -14.65 -6.73 -7.13
N ALA A 65 -13.99 -6.16 -6.13
CA ALA A 65 -14.66 -5.64 -4.93
C ALA A 65 -15.60 -4.46 -5.25
N GLN A 66 -15.16 -3.52 -6.08
CA GLN A 66 -15.99 -2.41 -6.57
C GLN A 66 -17.24 -2.90 -7.29
N ALA A 67 -17.11 -3.90 -8.15
CA ALA A 67 -18.23 -4.49 -8.89
C ALA A 67 -19.20 -5.23 -7.97
N LYS A 68 -18.69 -5.93 -6.95
CA LYS A 68 -19.48 -6.72 -6.01
C LYS A 68 -20.23 -5.87 -4.99
N PHE A 69 -19.67 -4.72 -4.59
CA PHE A 69 -20.22 -3.83 -3.57
C PHE A 69 -20.39 -2.40 -4.12
N PRO A 70 -21.29 -2.19 -5.12
CA PRO A 70 -21.47 -0.88 -5.75
C PRO A 70 -21.97 0.20 -4.79
N GLU A 71 -22.54 -0.19 -3.66
CA GLU A 71 -23.02 0.72 -2.61
C GLU A 71 -21.89 1.31 -1.77
N LEU A 72 -20.70 0.69 -1.74
CA LEU A 72 -19.53 1.16 -1.00
C LEU A 72 -18.49 1.70 -1.99
N PRO A 73 -18.18 2.99 -1.97
CA PRO A 73 -17.04 3.51 -2.71
C PRO A 73 -15.74 2.87 -2.24
N ILE A 74 -15.00 2.25 -3.16
CA ILE A 74 -13.70 1.61 -2.90
C ILE A 74 -12.66 2.29 -3.78
N LYS A 75 -11.68 2.94 -3.16
CA LYS A 75 -10.61 3.65 -3.85
C LYS A 75 -9.43 2.73 -4.12
N LEU A 76 -8.86 2.86 -5.31
CA LEU A 76 -7.66 2.17 -5.73
C LEU A 76 -6.44 3.04 -5.45
N GLY A 77 -5.60 2.63 -4.53
CA GLY A 77 -4.39 3.35 -4.16
C GLY A 77 -3.18 2.44 -3.95
N LEU A 78 -2.09 3.04 -3.56
CA LEU A 78 -0.86 2.37 -3.13
C LEU A 78 -0.23 3.14 -1.97
N GLU A 79 0.47 2.43 -1.10
CA GLU A 79 1.43 3.01 -0.19
C GLU A 79 2.82 2.99 -0.85
N VAL A 80 3.35 4.18 -1.11
CA VAL A 80 4.58 4.36 -1.90
C VAL A 80 5.71 4.82 -1.01
N ASP A 81 6.78 4.03 -0.95
CA ASP A 81 8.00 4.40 -0.23
C ASP A 81 8.74 5.52 -0.93
N PHE A 82 9.11 6.54 -0.16
CA PHE A 82 10.10 7.52 -0.59
C PHE A 82 11.50 6.92 -0.46
N ILE A 83 12.15 6.72 -1.60
CA ILE A 83 13.56 6.31 -1.69
C ILE A 83 14.26 7.31 -2.60
N PRO A 84 15.26 8.05 -2.10
CA PRO A 84 16.00 9.03 -2.92
C PRO A 84 16.56 8.38 -4.18
N GLY A 85 16.34 9.03 -5.34
CA GLY A 85 16.80 8.55 -6.64
C GLY A 85 15.83 7.58 -7.34
N CYS A 86 14.70 7.23 -6.73
CA CYS A 86 13.67 6.38 -7.33
C CYS A 86 12.42 7.16 -7.80
N GLU A 87 12.49 8.47 -7.92
CA GLU A 87 11.36 9.35 -8.27
C GLU A 87 10.79 9.05 -9.66
N ASP A 88 11.63 8.68 -10.61
CA ASP A 88 11.19 8.33 -11.97
C ASP A 88 10.34 7.06 -11.96
N TRP A 89 10.69 6.08 -11.14
CA TRP A 89 9.86 4.89 -10.95
C TRP A 89 8.48 5.24 -10.40
N VAL A 90 8.39 6.14 -9.44
CA VAL A 90 7.10 6.57 -8.88
C VAL A 90 6.24 7.26 -9.95
N ARG A 91 6.84 8.07 -10.84
CA ARG A 91 6.11 8.65 -11.99
C ARG A 91 5.62 7.59 -12.96
N ASP A 92 6.46 6.60 -13.27
CA ASP A 92 6.06 5.51 -14.16
C ASP A 92 4.90 4.71 -13.55
N LEU A 93 4.98 4.38 -12.27
CA LEU A 93 3.95 3.69 -11.53
C LEU A 93 2.63 4.48 -11.52
N ALA A 94 2.70 5.80 -11.31
CA ALA A 94 1.53 6.68 -11.33
C ALA A 94 0.82 6.71 -12.70
N ALA A 95 1.54 6.44 -13.78
CA ALA A 95 0.99 6.40 -15.14
C ALA A 95 0.42 5.04 -15.55
N MET A 96 0.69 3.96 -14.80
CA MET A 96 0.32 2.59 -15.20
C MET A 96 -1.18 2.29 -15.10
N TYR A 97 -1.84 2.82 -14.08
CA TYR A 97 -3.25 2.57 -13.77
C TYR A 97 -3.94 3.86 -13.32
N PRO A 98 -5.28 3.94 -13.36
CA PRO A 98 -6.02 5.12 -12.89
C PRO A 98 -6.15 5.11 -11.36
N TRP A 99 -5.02 5.32 -10.67
CA TRP A 99 -4.97 5.40 -9.21
C TRP A 99 -5.81 6.56 -8.70
N ASP A 100 -6.55 6.33 -7.61
CA ASP A 100 -7.30 7.37 -6.92
C ASP A 100 -6.42 8.17 -5.95
N PHE A 101 -5.41 7.50 -5.34
CA PHE A 101 -4.52 8.13 -4.36
C PHE A 101 -3.22 7.35 -4.18
N PHE A 102 -2.21 8.03 -3.62
CA PHE A 102 -1.02 7.41 -3.04
C PHE A 102 -0.85 7.87 -1.60
N LEU A 103 -0.52 6.94 -0.70
CA LEU A 103 0.01 7.24 0.62
C LEU A 103 1.53 7.27 0.51
N GLY A 104 2.15 8.37 0.91
CA GLY A 104 3.60 8.46 0.99
C GLY A 104 4.10 7.89 2.32
N SER A 105 5.12 7.04 2.27
CA SER A 105 5.77 6.47 3.45
C SER A 105 7.29 6.58 3.37
N VAL A 106 7.94 6.48 4.53
CA VAL A 106 9.41 6.40 4.64
C VAL A 106 9.73 5.20 5.54
N HIS A 107 10.01 4.06 4.92
CA HIS A 107 10.43 2.85 5.65
C HIS A 107 11.94 2.68 5.69
N TYR A 108 12.69 3.40 4.86
CA TYR A 108 14.13 3.29 4.75
C TYR A 108 14.83 4.65 4.92
N LEU A 109 15.87 4.67 5.73
CA LEU A 109 16.86 5.76 5.82
C LEU A 109 18.20 5.18 5.38
N GLY A 110 18.50 5.24 4.07
CA GLY A 110 19.58 4.48 3.49
C GLY A 110 19.32 2.98 3.61
N GLU A 111 20.22 2.25 4.25
CA GLU A 111 20.06 0.81 4.53
C GLU A 111 19.26 0.52 5.82
N PHE A 112 18.93 1.56 6.60
CA PHE A 112 18.23 1.40 7.86
C PHE A 112 16.72 1.30 7.65
N TYR A 113 16.13 0.18 8.10
CA TYR A 113 14.68 -0.03 8.07
C TYR A 113 14.05 0.49 9.36
N VAL A 114 13.19 1.51 9.25
CA VAL A 114 12.70 2.30 10.39
C VAL A 114 11.65 1.58 11.25
N ASP A 115 10.96 0.59 10.72
CA ASP A 115 9.79 -0.04 11.35
C ASP A 115 10.02 -1.52 11.72
N ARG A 116 11.25 -2.00 11.75
CA ARG A 116 11.55 -3.40 12.03
C ARG A 116 11.51 -3.73 13.52
N SER A 117 12.25 -3.00 14.33
CA SER A 117 12.25 -3.20 15.77
C SER A 117 12.83 -2.02 16.56
N ALA A 118 12.42 -1.89 17.82
CA ALA A 118 13.01 -0.91 18.75
C ALA A 118 14.53 -1.14 18.97
N LYS A 119 14.98 -2.40 18.85
CA LYS A 119 16.40 -2.75 18.99
C LYS A 119 17.25 -2.14 17.87
N ASP A 120 16.70 -2.07 16.65
CA ASP A 120 17.41 -1.48 15.51
C ASP A 120 17.67 0.01 15.75
N TRP A 121 16.70 0.72 16.31
CA TRP A 121 16.85 2.13 16.68
C TRP A 121 17.95 2.35 17.74
N ALA A 122 18.10 1.44 18.70
CA ALA A 122 19.16 1.51 19.71
C ALA A 122 20.58 1.40 19.14
N THR A 123 20.71 0.86 17.92
CA THR A 123 21.98 0.69 17.20
C THR A 123 22.14 1.66 16.02
N CYS A 124 21.13 2.47 15.74
CA CYS A 124 21.11 3.39 14.60
C CYS A 124 22.00 4.61 14.87
N ARG A 125 23.06 4.76 14.07
CA ARG A 125 23.97 5.90 14.16
C ARG A 125 23.46 7.18 13.49
N LEU A 126 22.30 7.13 12.83
CA LEU A 126 21.70 8.31 12.20
C LEU A 126 21.16 9.32 13.24
N VAL A 127 21.03 8.89 14.50
CA VAL A 127 20.53 9.71 15.61
C VAL A 127 21.65 10.46 16.34
N GLU A 128 22.91 10.17 16.03
CA GLU A 128 24.08 10.76 16.68
C GLU A 128 24.67 11.96 15.90
N GLY A 129 23.92 12.49 14.94
CA GLY A 129 24.34 13.64 14.13
C GLY A 129 23.88 14.99 14.66
#